data_f164fb0e58d3dbaa4d94a762ca00b362
#
_entry.id   f164fb0e58d3dbaa4d94a762ca00b362
#
_cell.length_a   1.000
_cell.length_b   1.000
_cell.length_c   1.000
_cell.angle_alpha   90.00
_cell.angle_beta   90.00
_cell.angle_gamma   90.00
#
_symmetry.space_group_name_H-M   'P 1'
#
loop_
_entity.id
_entity.type
_entity.pdbx_description
1 polymer ?
#
loop_
_entity_poly.entity_id
_entity_poly.type
_entity_poly.pdbx_seq_one_letter_code
_entity_poly.pdbx_strand_id
1 'polypeptide(L)'
;IEPLVTITHFDCPMHLITEYGGWRNRKILGFYENLCRTLFTRYKGLVKYWLTFNEINMILHAPFMGAGICFEEGENEEQVKYQAAHQDLVASAMATKLAHEIDPENKVGCMLAAGQYYPNTAHPRDYWAAMQEDRSNYFFIDVQDRGEYPNYAKKQWERDGIKLEMTEEDLELLKEHTVDFIFFSYYSSRVASGDPEVNEKTAGNIFASIKIPIWKLQSGAGKLTH
;
A
#
# COMPACT_ATOMS: atom_id res chain seq x y z
N ILE A 1 -16.90 2.91 23.70
CA ILE A 1 -15.87 2.38 22.77
C ILE A 1 -16.20 2.95 21.39
N GLU A 2 -15.23 3.56 20.77
CA GLU A 2 -15.35 4.10 19.39
C GLU A 2 -14.82 3.03 18.43
N PRO A 3 -15.60 2.53 17.46
CA PRO A 3 -15.12 1.55 16.49
C PRO A 3 -14.31 2.22 15.37
N LEU A 4 -13.22 1.58 14.97
CA LEU A 4 -12.48 1.84 13.74
C LEU A 4 -12.63 0.60 12.85
N VAL A 5 -13.26 0.77 11.71
CA VAL A 5 -13.61 -0.36 10.82
C VAL A 5 -12.79 -0.31 9.54
N THR A 6 -12.13 -1.41 9.19
CA THR A 6 -11.46 -1.59 7.91
C THR A 6 -12.43 -2.22 6.91
N ILE A 7 -12.62 -1.60 5.75
CA ILE A 7 -13.58 -2.05 4.72
C ILE A 7 -13.08 -3.32 4.05
N THR A 8 -11.82 -3.36 3.67
CA THR A 8 -11.18 -4.51 3.02
C THR A 8 -9.91 -4.89 3.75
N HIS A 9 -9.80 -6.16 4.19
CA HIS A 9 -8.67 -6.65 4.99
C HIS A 9 -8.12 -7.97 4.43
N PHE A 10 -7.53 -7.93 3.21
CA PHE A 10 -7.00 -9.08 2.47
C PHE A 10 -8.04 -10.15 2.13
N ASP A 11 -9.26 -9.73 1.96
CA ASP A 11 -10.45 -10.59 1.82
C ASP A 11 -11.14 -10.43 0.45
N CYS A 12 -10.34 -10.21 -0.61
CA CYS A 12 -10.88 -10.13 -1.96
C CYS A 12 -11.68 -11.41 -2.28
N PRO A 13 -13.00 -11.31 -2.60
CA PRO A 13 -13.81 -12.49 -2.89
C PRO A 13 -13.24 -13.31 -4.05
N MET A 14 -13.15 -14.62 -3.87
CA MET A 14 -12.56 -15.52 -4.85
C MET A 14 -13.19 -15.39 -6.25
N HIS A 15 -14.50 -15.14 -6.32
CA HIS A 15 -15.18 -14.87 -7.57
C HIS A 15 -14.63 -13.63 -8.31
N LEU A 16 -14.26 -12.58 -7.59
CA LEU A 16 -13.65 -11.39 -8.21
C LEU A 16 -12.24 -11.67 -8.72
N ILE A 17 -11.55 -12.63 -8.11
CA ILE A 17 -10.23 -13.07 -8.56
C ILE A 17 -10.36 -13.90 -9.83
N THR A 18 -11.22 -14.92 -9.82
CA THR A 18 -11.35 -15.86 -10.95
C THR A 18 -11.99 -15.25 -12.18
N GLU A 19 -13.02 -14.41 -12.02
CA GLU A 19 -13.78 -13.84 -13.14
C GLU A 19 -13.25 -12.51 -13.63
N TYR A 20 -12.56 -11.74 -12.77
CA TYR A 20 -12.11 -10.39 -13.09
C TYR A 20 -10.61 -10.18 -12.94
N GLY A 21 -9.88 -11.14 -12.34
CA GLY A 21 -8.44 -11.01 -12.08
C GLY A 21 -8.09 -10.07 -10.91
N GLY A 22 -9.01 -9.90 -9.96
CA GLY A 22 -8.83 -9.03 -8.82
C GLY A 22 -8.72 -7.54 -9.21
N TRP A 23 -7.99 -6.78 -8.40
CA TRP A 23 -7.85 -5.33 -8.56
C TRP A 23 -7.11 -4.87 -9.82
N ARG A 24 -6.60 -5.77 -10.64
CA ARG A 24 -6.11 -5.41 -11.98
C ARG A 24 -7.24 -4.99 -12.95
N ASN A 25 -8.49 -5.31 -12.61
CA ASN A 25 -9.65 -5.03 -13.45
C ASN A 25 -10.45 -3.83 -12.91
N ARG A 26 -10.58 -2.80 -13.73
CA ARG A 26 -11.30 -1.57 -13.36
C ARG A 26 -12.77 -1.78 -12.95
N LYS A 27 -13.42 -2.86 -13.36
CA LYS A 27 -14.79 -3.17 -12.94
C LYS A 27 -14.93 -3.36 -11.43
N ILE A 28 -13.84 -3.73 -10.75
CA ILE A 28 -13.85 -3.89 -9.29
C ILE A 28 -14.21 -2.58 -8.58
N LEU A 29 -13.86 -1.43 -9.15
CA LEU A 29 -14.23 -0.11 -8.59
C LEU A 29 -15.75 -0.01 -8.35
N GLY A 30 -16.58 -0.43 -9.31
CA GLY A 30 -18.04 -0.39 -9.15
C GLY A 30 -18.58 -1.35 -8.09
N PHE A 31 -17.96 -2.52 -7.94
CA PHE A 31 -18.34 -3.46 -6.87
C PHE A 31 -17.94 -2.94 -5.49
N TYR A 32 -16.76 -2.34 -5.38
CA TYR A 32 -16.29 -1.72 -4.16
C TYR A 32 -17.11 -0.48 -3.78
N GLU A 33 -17.53 0.33 -4.75
CA GLU A 33 -18.43 1.45 -4.53
C GLU A 33 -19.75 1.00 -3.88
N ASN A 34 -20.35 -0.07 -4.42
CA ASN A 34 -21.59 -0.62 -3.88
C ASN A 34 -21.41 -1.14 -2.43
N LEU A 35 -20.27 -1.77 -2.14
CA LEU A 35 -19.93 -2.20 -0.79
C LEU A 35 -19.83 -0.99 0.15
N CYS A 36 -19.03 0.01 -0.21
CA CYS A 36 -18.82 1.22 0.58
C CYS A 36 -20.14 1.96 0.84
N ARG A 37 -20.94 2.17 -0.19
CA ARG A 37 -22.26 2.82 -0.08
C ARG A 37 -23.16 2.06 0.88
N THR A 38 -23.16 0.73 0.82
CA THR A 38 -23.97 -0.12 1.72
C THR A 38 -23.49 0.02 3.16
N LEU A 39 -22.19 -0.05 3.40
CA LEU A 39 -21.60 0.06 4.73
C LEU A 39 -21.86 1.42 5.35
N PHE A 40 -21.54 2.50 4.65
CA PHE A 40 -21.71 3.87 5.16
C PHE A 40 -23.18 4.20 5.43
N THR A 41 -24.11 3.69 4.62
CA THR A 41 -25.53 3.89 4.84
C THR A 41 -26.05 3.11 6.04
N ARG A 42 -25.69 1.81 6.13
CA ARG A 42 -26.22 0.93 7.19
C ARG A 42 -25.64 1.22 8.58
N TYR A 43 -24.40 1.69 8.63
CA TYR A 43 -23.69 1.97 9.88
C TYR A 43 -23.60 3.46 10.20
N LYS A 44 -24.38 4.31 9.48
CA LYS A 44 -24.47 5.74 9.75
C LYS A 44 -24.81 6.01 11.21
N GLY A 45 -23.99 6.86 11.87
CA GLY A 45 -24.12 7.18 13.29
C GLY A 45 -23.67 6.08 14.25
N LEU A 46 -23.28 4.89 13.77
CA LEU A 46 -22.72 3.79 14.58
C LEU A 46 -21.21 3.65 14.42
N VAL A 47 -20.69 3.88 13.23
CA VAL A 47 -19.26 3.86 12.92
C VAL A 47 -18.88 5.21 12.33
N LYS A 48 -17.91 5.86 12.93
CA LYS A 48 -17.38 7.16 12.51
C LYS A 48 -16.04 7.03 11.78
N TYR A 49 -15.20 6.09 12.19
CA TYR A 49 -13.84 5.93 11.69
C TYR A 49 -13.73 4.71 10.78
N TRP A 50 -13.21 4.94 9.57
CA TRP A 50 -13.11 3.94 8.51
C TRP A 50 -11.70 3.90 7.95
N LEU A 51 -11.21 2.70 7.64
CA LEU A 51 -10.01 2.48 6.84
C LEU A 51 -10.45 1.80 5.54
N THR A 52 -9.96 2.29 4.40
CA THR A 52 -10.38 1.76 3.09
C THR A 52 -9.79 0.39 2.81
N PHE A 53 -8.48 0.26 2.92
CA PHE A 53 -7.72 -0.97 2.70
C PHE A 53 -6.76 -1.20 3.85
N ASN A 54 -6.68 -2.43 4.34
CA ASN A 54 -5.62 -2.82 5.25
C ASN A 54 -4.30 -2.89 4.51
N GLU A 55 -3.27 -2.23 5.04
CA GLU A 55 -1.89 -2.32 4.53
C GLU A 55 -1.81 -2.24 3.00
N ILE A 56 -2.37 -1.18 2.41
CA ILE A 56 -2.55 -1.00 0.96
C ILE A 56 -1.25 -1.23 0.16
N ASN A 57 -0.08 -0.95 0.74
CA ASN A 57 1.21 -1.17 0.10
C ASN A 57 1.60 -2.66 -0.03
N MET A 58 0.87 -3.57 0.64
CA MET A 58 1.10 -5.01 0.48
C MET A 58 0.83 -5.52 -0.93
N ILE A 59 0.11 -4.77 -1.75
CA ILE A 59 -0.05 -5.08 -3.18
C ILE A 59 1.29 -5.21 -3.92
N LEU A 60 2.31 -4.46 -3.53
CA LEU A 60 3.64 -4.54 -4.14
C LEU A 60 4.45 -5.75 -3.64
N HIS A 61 4.18 -6.24 -2.43
CA HIS A 61 4.95 -7.29 -1.77
C HIS A 61 4.28 -8.66 -1.82
N ALA A 62 2.96 -8.69 -1.70
CA ALA A 62 2.13 -9.90 -1.72
C ALA A 62 0.86 -9.66 -2.54
N PRO A 63 0.97 -9.53 -3.88
CA PRO A 63 -0.10 -9.05 -4.76
C PRO A 63 -1.36 -9.92 -4.75
N PHE A 64 -1.24 -11.22 -4.55
CA PHE A 64 -2.42 -12.08 -4.37
C PHE A 64 -3.18 -11.74 -3.09
N MET A 65 -2.47 -11.60 -1.99
CA MET A 65 -3.09 -11.28 -0.69
C MET A 65 -3.62 -9.85 -0.68
N GLY A 66 -2.82 -8.88 -1.17
CA GLY A 66 -3.17 -7.45 -1.14
C GLY A 66 -4.28 -7.07 -2.12
N ALA A 67 -4.33 -7.70 -3.29
CA ALA A 67 -5.19 -7.26 -4.39
C ALA A 67 -5.83 -8.39 -5.24
N GLY A 68 -5.71 -9.65 -4.83
CA GLY A 68 -6.24 -10.79 -5.57
C GLY A 68 -5.61 -10.97 -6.95
N ILE A 69 -4.33 -10.61 -7.11
CA ILE A 69 -3.64 -10.68 -8.40
C ILE A 69 -2.95 -12.03 -8.56
N CYS A 70 -3.25 -12.69 -9.68
CA CYS A 70 -2.46 -13.81 -10.21
C CYS A 70 -1.80 -13.34 -11.51
N PHE A 71 -0.51 -13.59 -11.66
CA PHE A 71 0.21 -13.23 -12.88
C PHE A 71 0.09 -14.31 -13.96
N GLU A 72 0.12 -13.88 -15.21
CA GLU A 72 0.20 -14.77 -16.37
C GLU A 72 1.66 -14.96 -16.80
N GLU A 73 1.94 -16.04 -17.51
CA GLU A 73 3.31 -16.33 -17.97
C GLU A 73 3.82 -15.21 -18.92
N GLY A 74 4.98 -14.64 -18.61
CA GLY A 74 5.60 -13.59 -19.40
C GLY A 74 5.03 -12.18 -19.17
N GLU A 75 4.14 -12.00 -18.23
CA GLU A 75 3.56 -10.71 -17.88
C GLU A 75 4.57 -9.81 -17.12
N ASN A 76 4.50 -8.51 -17.35
CA ASN A 76 5.27 -7.56 -16.55
C ASN A 76 4.58 -7.35 -15.19
N GLU A 77 5.05 -8.09 -14.18
CA GLU A 77 4.47 -8.07 -12.84
C GLU A 77 4.44 -6.68 -12.22
N GLU A 78 5.48 -5.87 -12.40
CA GLU A 78 5.52 -4.50 -11.85
C GLU A 78 4.45 -3.60 -12.51
N GLN A 79 4.27 -3.71 -13.83
CA GLN A 79 3.21 -3.01 -14.55
C GLN A 79 1.83 -3.34 -13.97
N VAL A 80 1.57 -4.63 -13.73
CA VAL A 80 0.29 -5.11 -13.20
C VAL A 80 0.08 -4.63 -11.76
N LYS A 81 1.09 -4.75 -10.90
CA LYS A 81 1.02 -4.30 -9.50
C LYS A 81 0.73 -2.81 -9.39
N TYR A 82 1.45 -1.98 -10.14
CA TYR A 82 1.23 -0.53 -10.10
C TYR A 82 -0.09 -0.11 -10.72
N GLN A 83 -0.56 -0.79 -11.78
CA GLN A 83 -1.88 -0.53 -12.33
C GLN A 83 -2.99 -0.87 -11.33
N ALA A 84 -2.89 -1.98 -10.64
CA ALA A 84 -3.84 -2.35 -9.60
C ALA A 84 -3.73 -1.41 -8.38
N ALA A 85 -2.53 -1.01 -7.99
CA ALA A 85 -2.32 -0.01 -6.94
C ALA A 85 -2.99 1.34 -7.29
N HIS A 86 -2.94 1.76 -8.56
CA HIS A 86 -3.69 2.92 -9.01
C HIS A 86 -5.19 2.75 -8.77
N GLN A 87 -5.74 1.59 -9.08
CA GLN A 87 -7.17 1.33 -8.87
C GLN A 87 -7.56 1.29 -7.39
N ASP A 88 -6.72 0.71 -6.52
CA ASP A 88 -6.93 0.75 -5.07
C ASP A 88 -6.92 2.19 -4.53
N LEU A 89 -6.02 3.04 -5.03
CA LEU A 89 -5.95 4.45 -4.65
C LEU A 89 -7.19 5.24 -5.10
N VAL A 90 -7.64 5.02 -6.34
CA VAL A 90 -8.89 5.60 -6.86
C VAL A 90 -10.09 5.11 -6.05
N ALA A 91 -10.15 3.82 -5.72
CA ALA A 91 -11.19 3.25 -4.86
C ALA A 91 -11.21 3.88 -3.46
N SER A 92 -10.03 4.14 -2.88
CA SER A 92 -9.90 4.82 -1.59
C SER A 92 -10.44 6.24 -1.62
N ALA A 93 -10.10 7.02 -2.65
CA ALA A 93 -10.63 8.38 -2.83
C ALA A 93 -12.16 8.38 -3.06
N MET A 94 -12.66 7.43 -3.86
CA MET A 94 -14.10 7.24 -4.08
C MET A 94 -14.81 6.90 -2.76
N ALA A 95 -14.25 6.00 -1.95
CA ALA A 95 -14.81 5.66 -0.65
C ALA A 95 -14.83 6.87 0.30
N THR A 96 -13.77 7.68 0.30
CA THR A 96 -13.68 8.91 1.10
C THR A 96 -14.78 9.90 0.70
N LYS A 97 -14.95 10.12 -0.61
CA LYS A 97 -16.05 10.93 -1.15
C LYS A 97 -17.40 10.44 -0.65
N LEU A 98 -17.70 9.16 -0.86
CA LEU A 98 -18.99 8.57 -0.47
C LEU A 98 -19.23 8.63 1.05
N ALA A 99 -18.20 8.41 1.86
CA ALA A 99 -18.31 8.49 3.30
C ALA A 99 -18.75 9.87 3.76
N HIS A 100 -18.12 10.92 3.23
CA HIS A 100 -18.45 12.32 3.55
C HIS A 100 -19.80 12.77 2.99
N GLU A 101 -20.20 12.30 1.80
CA GLU A 101 -21.52 12.58 1.22
C GLU A 101 -22.66 11.96 2.04
N ILE A 102 -22.47 10.72 2.52
CA ILE A 102 -23.49 10.00 3.29
C ILE A 102 -23.59 10.51 4.72
N ASP A 103 -22.45 10.78 5.34
CA ASP A 103 -22.37 11.34 6.69
C ASP A 103 -21.11 12.21 6.84
N PRO A 104 -21.25 13.54 6.94
CA PRO A 104 -20.11 14.45 7.09
C PRO A 104 -19.28 14.23 8.38
N GLU A 105 -19.82 13.50 9.36
CA GLU A 105 -19.08 13.12 10.56
C GLU A 105 -18.12 11.94 10.35
N ASN A 106 -18.27 11.20 9.25
CA ASN A 106 -17.36 10.12 8.92
C ASN A 106 -15.93 10.64 8.73
N LYS A 107 -14.98 9.85 9.21
CA LYS A 107 -13.54 10.04 9.05
C LYS A 107 -12.93 8.82 8.37
N VAL A 108 -12.27 9.06 7.26
CA VAL A 108 -11.65 8.00 6.45
C VAL A 108 -10.14 8.12 6.50
N GLY A 109 -9.47 7.03 6.82
CA GLY A 109 -8.02 6.96 6.90
C GLY A 109 -7.40 6.01 5.89
N CYS A 110 -6.12 6.22 5.63
CA CYS A 110 -5.27 5.22 4.99
C CYS A 110 -4.65 4.28 6.04
N MET A 111 -4.29 3.07 5.61
CA MET A 111 -3.64 2.09 6.47
C MET A 111 -2.43 1.50 5.75
N LEU A 112 -1.25 1.63 6.35
CA LEU A 112 0.03 1.24 5.79
C LEU A 112 0.70 0.13 6.62
N ALA A 113 1.29 -0.87 5.96
CA ALA A 113 2.31 -1.71 6.55
C ALA A 113 3.62 -0.90 6.63
N ALA A 114 3.80 -0.17 7.72
CA ALA A 114 4.98 0.65 7.91
C ALA A 114 6.19 -0.18 8.34
N GLY A 115 7.38 0.30 7.98
CA GLY A 115 8.64 -0.26 8.41
C GLY A 115 9.75 0.62 7.86
N GLN A 116 10.47 1.28 8.76
CA GLN A 116 11.59 2.14 8.36
C GLN A 116 12.74 1.30 7.83
N TYR A 117 13.25 1.66 6.67
CA TYR A 117 14.47 1.09 6.12
C TYR A 117 15.70 1.90 6.54
N TYR A 118 16.65 1.21 7.14
CA TYR A 118 17.97 1.77 7.48
C TYR A 118 19.01 1.32 6.46
N PRO A 119 20.02 2.13 6.15
CA PRO A 119 21.13 1.69 5.30
C PRO A 119 21.95 0.60 6.01
N ASN A 120 22.38 -0.42 5.28
CA ASN A 120 23.21 -1.50 5.82
C ASN A 120 24.57 -1.01 6.30
N THR A 121 25.12 -0.01 5.62
CA THR A 121 26.37 0.68 5.99
C THR A 121 26.23 2.17 5.76
N ALA A 122 27.24 2.95 6.17
CA ALA A 122 27.33 4.38 5.87
C ALA A 122 27.67 4.69 4.39
N HIS A 123 27.79 3.69 3.54
CA HIS A 123 28.08 3.90 2.12
C HIS A 123 26.88 4.55 1.40
N PRO A 124 27.08 5.56 0.54
CA PRO A 124 25.99 6.27 -0.15
C PRO A 124 25.02 5.35 -0.93
N ARG A 125 25.49 4.23 -1.50
CA ARG A 125 24.65 3.26 -2.20
C ARG A 125 23.61 2.60 -1.28
N ASP A 126 23.96 2.35 -0.01
CA ASP A 126 23.07 1.75 0.98
C ASP A 126 22.01 2.76 1.45
N TYR A 127 22.40 4.03 1.62
CA TYR A 127 21.46 5.12 1.86
C TYR A 127 20.47 5.29 0.71
N TRP A 128 20.98 5.23 -0.52
CA TRP A 128 20.10 5.29 -1.70
C TRP A 128 19.12 4.14 -1.73
N ALA A 129 19.59 2.90 -1.48
CA ALA A 129 18.73 1.71 -1.44
C ALA A 129 17.65 1.85 -0.35
N ALA A 130 18.00 2.22 0.87
CA ALA A 130 17.03 2.43 1.95
C ALA A 130 15.98 3.48 1.59
N MET A 131 16.41 4.60 0.99
CA MET A 131 15.48 5.65 0.55
C MET A 131 14.53 5.17 -0.56
N GLN A 132 14.98 4.30 -1.47
CA GLN A 132 14.13 3.77 -2.53
C GLN A 132 13.08 2.80 -1.97
N GLU A 133 13.46 1.96 -1.02
CA GLU A 133 12.53 1.06 -0.31
C GLU A 133 11.47 1.87 0.48
N ASP A 134 11.89 2.91 1.20
CA ASP A 134 10.94 3.79 1.89
C ASP A 134 9.99 4.47 0.91
N ARG A 135 10.47 4.95 -0.23
CA ARG A 135 9.64 5.58 -1.26
C ARG A 135 8.61 4.63 -1.86
N SER A 136 8.97 3.38 -2.10
CA SER A 136 8.04 2.38 -2.63
C SER A 136 6.92 2.04 -1.64
N ASN A 137 7.20 2.10 -0.35
CA ASN A 137 6.20 1.88 0.69
C ASN A 137 5.33 3.13 0.93
N TYR A 138 5.96 4.29 1.12
CA TYR A 138 5.25 5.52 1.51
C TYR A 138 4.54 6.22 0.36
N PHE A 139 4.79 5.84 -0.88
CA PHE A 139 4.11 6.40 -2.05
C PHE A 139 2.58 6.34 -1.94
N PHE A 140 2.03 5.30 -1.35
CA PHE A 140 0.58 5.15 -1.13
C PHE A 140 0.02 6.25 -0.22
N ILE A 141 0.70 6.51 0.89
CA ILE A 141 0.31 7.60 1.80
C ILE A 141 0.44 8.95 1.11
N ASP A 142 1.55 9.16 0.38
CA ASP A 142 1.75 10.42 -0.35
C ASP A 142 0.58 10.71 -1.30
N VAL A 143 0.05 9.68 -1.98
CA VAL A 143 -1.10 9.85 -2.88
C VAL A 143 -2.40 10.04 -2.09
N GLN A 144 -2.66 9.22 -1.07
CA GLN A 144 -3.92 9.31 -0.31
C GLN A 144 -4.04 10.59 0.51
N ASP A 145 -2.92 11.13 1.01
CA ASP A 145 -2.89 12.35 1.82
C ASP A 145 -2.81 13.63 0.99
N ARG A 146 -2.06 13.62 -0.13
CA ARG A 146 -1.80 14.80 -0.96
C ARG A 146 -2.63 14.88 -2.23
N GLY A 147 -3.30 13.80 -2.61
CA GLY A 147 -4.17 13.73 -3.78
C GLY A 147 -3.42 13.72 -5.12
N GLU A 148 -2.11 13.49 -5.12
CA GLU A 148 -1.32 13.45 -6.35
C GLU A 148 -0.14 12.47 -6.28
N TYR A 149 0.24 11.95 -7.44
CA TYR A 149 1.42 11.09 -7.54
C TYR A 149 2.71 11.89 -7.34
N PRO A 150 3.58 11.46 -6.41
CA PRO A 150 4.85 12.15 -6.17
C PRO A 150 5.80 12.00 -7.37
N ASN A 151 6.62 13.02 -7.61
CA ASN A 151 7.56 13.03 -8.73
C ASN A 151 8.55 11.86 -8.72
N TYR A 152 8.94 11.37 -7.55
CA TYR A 152 9.84 10.23 -7.46
C TYR A 152 9.21 8.94 -8.01
N ALA A 153 7.90 8.71 -7.81
CA ALA A 153 7.17 7.57 -8.37
C ALA A 153 7.06 7.69 -9.90
N LYS A 154 6.64 8.87 -10.40
CA LYS A 154 6.56 9.14 -11.86
C LYS A 154 7.90 8.90 -12.54
N LYS A 155 9.02 9.35 -11.94
CA LYS A 155 10.36 9.16 -12.46
C LYS A 155 10.85 7.71 -12.37
N GLN A 156 10.42 6.96 -11.38
CA GLN A 156 10.69 5.53 -11.30
C GLN A 156 9.97 4.78 -12.42
N TRP A 157 8.67 5.01 -12.59
CA TRP A 157 7.89 4.38 -13.65
C TRP A 157 8.44 4.69 -15.06
N GLU A 158 8.88 5.93 -15.27
CA GLU A 158 9.54 6.31 -16.54
C GLU A 158 10.81 5.48 -16.81
N ARG A 159 11.66 5.28 -15.78
CA ARG A 159 12.87 4.46 -15.88
C ARG A 159 12.57 2.98 -16.09
N ASP A 160 11.55 2.47 -15.42
CA ASP A 160 11.20 1.05 -15.42
C ASP A 160 10.25 0.69 -16.58
N GLY A 161 9.88 1.69 -17.41
CA GLY A 161 9.00 1.51 -18.56
C GLY A 161 7.55 1.20 -18.20
N ILE A 162 7.13 1.52 -16.95
CA ILE A 162 5.78 1.33 -16.45
C ILE A 162 4.89 2.48 -16.96
N LYS A 163 3.75 2.12 -17.55
CA LYS A 163 2.77 3.07 -18.08
C LYS A 163 1.40 2.78 -17.49
N LEU A 164 0.94 3.63 -16.61
CA LEU A 164 -0.36 3.49 -15.98
C LEU A 164 -1.46 4.11 -16.84
N GLU A 165 -2.55 3.38 -16.98
CA GLU A 165 -3.80 3.90 -17.52
C GLU A 165 -4.52 4.66 -16.42
N MET A 166 -4.55 5.97 -16.53
CA MET A 166 -5.18 6.88 -15.59
C MET A 166 -6.07 7.85 -16.36
N THR A 167 -7.31 8.01 -15.94
CA THR A 167 -8.20 9.01 -16.53
C THR A 167 -8.05 10.37 -15.83
N GLU A 168 -8.52 11.44 -16.48
CA GLU A 168 -8.55 12.76 -15.82
C GLU A 168 -9.46 12.75 -14.60
N GLU A 169 -10.59 12.01 -14.68
CA GLU A 169 -11.53 11.82 -13.57
C GLU A 169 -10.89 11.10 -12.37
N ASP A 170 -10.00 10.13 -12.61
CA ASP A 170 -9.26 9.46 -11.54
C ASP A 170 -8.35 10.45 -10.80
N LEU A 171 -7.61 11.27 -11.55
CA LEU A 171 -6.69 12.24 -10.97
C LEU A 171 -7.42 13.37 -10.23
N GLU A 172 -8.58 13.80 -10.73
CA GLU A 172 -9.42 14.77 -10.07
C GLU A 172 -10.02 14.20 -8.78
N LEU A 173 -10.52 12.96 -8.82
CA LEU A 173 -11.04 12.25 -7.65
C LEU A 173 -9.98 12.10 -6.54
N LEU A 174 -8.77 11.68 -6.90
CA LEU A 174 -7.64 11.59 -5.96
C LEU A 174 -7.35 12.94 -5.30
N LYS A 175 -7.33 14.02 -6.09
CA LYS A 175 -7.00 15.37 -5.64
C LYS A 175 -8.05 15.96 -4.69
N GLU A 176 -9.32 15.71 -4.96
CA GLU A 176 -10.42 16.31 -4.21
C GLU A 176 -10.81 15.53 -2.94
N HIS A 177 -10.49 14.24 -2.89
CA HIS A 177 -10.97 13.34 -1.83
C HIS A 177 -9.82 12.60 -1.12
N THR A 178 -8.95 13.39 -0.49
CA THR A 178 -7.87 12.89 0.36
C THR A 178 -8.38 12.36 1.69
N VAL A 179 -7.58 11.53 2.34
CA VAL A 179 -7.94 10.93 3.64
C VAL A 179 -7.90 11.94 4.79
N ASP A 180 -8.68 11.68 5.85
CA ASP A 180 -8.74 12.54 7.04
C ASP A 180 -7.60 12.25 8.03
N PHE A 181 -7.05 11.03 8.03
CA PHE A 181 -5.99 10.62 8.95
C PHE A 181 -5.14 9.50 8.39
N ILE A 182 -3.95 9.35 8.95
CA ILE A 182 -3.01 8.27 8.60
C ILE A 182 -2.99 7.25 9.73
N PHE A 183 -3.15 5.97 9.39
CA PHE A 183 -3.02 4.84 10.27
C PHE A 183 -1.94 3.87 9.74
N PHE A 184 -1.23 3.18 10.61
CA PHE A 184 -0.20 2.23 10.20
C PHE A 184 0.00 1.12 11.22
N SER A 185 0.42 -0.05 10.72
CA SER A 185 1.01 -1.11 11.53
C SER A 185 2.53 -1.04 11.44
N TYR A 186 3.22 -1.24 12.56
CA TYR A 186 4.68 -1.25 12.60
C TYR A 186 5.16 -2.49 13.35
N TYR A 187 5.64 -3.48 12.60
CA TYR A 187 6.09 -4.75 13.18
C TYR A 187 7.60 -4.82 13.34
N SER A 188 8.35 -4.22 12.43
CA SER A 188 9.81 -4.30 12.42
C SER A 188 10.45 -3.17 11.63
N SER A 189 11.62 -2.73 12.08
CA SER A 189 12.54 -1.95 11.26
C SER A 189 13.28 -2.89 10.29
N ARG A 190 13.72 -2.34 9.17
CA ARG A 190 14.34 -3.09 8.07
C ARG A 190 15.68 -2.48 7.71
N VAL A 191 16.50 -3.24 6.99
CA VAL A 191 17.79 -2.77 6.48
C VAL A 191 17.84 -3.05 4.99
N ALA A 192 18.30 -2.07 4.21
CA ALA A 192 18.51 -2.22 2.77
C ALA A 192 19.98 -2.01 2.40
N SER A 193 20.43 -2.68 1.36
CA SER A 193 21.76 -2.50 0.79
C SER A 193 21.69 -2.28 -0.71
N GLY A 194 22.53 -1.40 -1.21
CA GLY A 194 22.81 -1.26 -2.64
C GLY A 194 23.84 -2.28 -3.15
N ASP A 195 24.32 -3.19 -2.31
CA ASP A 195 25.26 -4.24 -2.72
C ASP A 195 24.50 -5.47 -3.24
N PRO A 196 24.68 -5.87 -4.52
CA PRO A 196 24.00 -7.02 -5.10
C PRO A 196 24.28 -8.32 -4.35
N GLU A 197 25.50 -8.54 -3.86
CA GLU A 197 25.87 -9.76 -3.13
C GLU A 197 25.14 -9.88 -1.80
N VAL A 198 24.85 -8.75 -1.16
CA VAL A 198 24.07 -8.71 0.09
C VAL A 198 22.60 -8.96 -0.19
N ASN A 199 22.07 -8.36 -1.26
CA ASN A 199 20.67 -8.50 -1.65
C ASN A 199 20.36 -9.94 -2.13
N GLU A 200 21.28 -10.59 -2.83
CA GLU A 200 21.13 -11.99 -3.26
C GLU A 200 20.87 -12.93 -2.06
N LYS A 201 21.53 -12.67 -0.92
CA LYS A 201 21.35 -13.46 0.32
C LYS A 201 19.98 -13.24 0.99
N THR A 202 19.25 -12.23 0.60
CA THR A 202 17.90 -11.91 1.14
C THR A 202 16.77 -12.31 0.19
N ALA A 203 17.09 -12.84 -0.98
CA ALA A 203 16.12 -13.31 -1.95
C ALA A 203 15.11 -14.29 -1.33
N GLY A 204 13.82 -14.08 -1.59
CA GLY A 204 12.72 -14.85 -1.01
C GLY A 204 12.12 -14.28 0.29
N ASN A 205 12.67 -13.21 0.84
CA ASN A 205 12.01 -12.44 1.89
C ASN A 205 10.99 -11.48 1.25
N ILE A 206 9.73 -11.50 1.71
CA ILE A 206 8.63 -10.66 1.19
C ILE A 206 9.01 -9.17 1.09
N PHE A 207 9.84 -8.69 2.02
CA PHE A 207 10.28 -7.30 2.05
C PHE A 207 11.71 -7.08 1.55
N ALA A 208 12.36 -8.09 0.97
CA ALA A 208 13.75 -8.04 0.53
C ALA A 208 14.70 -7.38 1.55
N SER A 209 14.42 -7.52 2.84
CA SER A 209 15.12 -6.82 3.90
C SER A 209 16.22 -7.67 4.53
N ILE A 210 17.33 -7.03 4.85
CA ILE A 210 18.45 -7.62 5.60
C ILE A 210 18.09 -7.62 7.08
N LYS A 211 18.42 -8.70 7.79
CA LYS A 211 18.29 -8.72 9.26
C LYS A 211 19.16 -7.66 9.89
N ILE A 212 18.57 -6.85 10.77
CA ILE A 212 19.30 -5.80 11.49
C ILE A 212 20.45 -6.44 12.28
N PRO A 213 21.69 -6.01 12.09
CA PRO A 213 22.86 -6.59 12.78
C PRO A 213 22.78 -6.56 14.31
N ILE A 214 22.04 -5.59 14.86
CA ILE A 214 21.79 -5.44 16.30
C ILE A 214 21.15 -6.70 16.92
N TRP A 215 20.28 -7.41 16.18
CA TRP A 215 19.69 -8.66 16.66
C TRP A 215 20.71 -9.79 16.83
N LYS A 216 21.81 -9.76 16.08
CA LYS A 216 22.93 -10.69 16.28
C LYS A 216 23.68 -10.37 17.57
N LEU A 217 23.81 -9.10 17.94
CA LEU A 217 24.40 -8.67 19.20
C LEU A 217 23.52 -9.04 20.41
N GLN A 218 22.20 -8.92 20.27
CA GLN A 218 21.25 -9.34 21.32
C GLN A 218 21.16 -10.86 21.48
N SER A 219 21.22 -11.62 20.39
CA SER A 219 21.15 -13.09 20.44
C SER A 219 22.49 -13.75 20.77
N GLY A 220 23.63 -13.07 20.55
CA GLY A 220 24.99 -13.58 20.80
C GLY A 220 25.62 -13.11 22.11
N ALA A 221 25.23 -11.96 22.63
CA ALA A 221 25.76 -11.36 23.85
C ALA A 221 24.79 -11.46 25.03
N GLY A 222 24.18 -12.59 25.25
CA GLY A 222 23.27 -12.82 26.35
C GLY A 222 23.02 -11.56 27.22
N LYS A 223 21.81 -11.02 27.18
CA LYS A 223 21.29 -9.99 28.06
C LYS A 223 21.97 -8.61 27.99
N LEU A 224 21.48 -7.75 27.13
CA LEU A 224 21.48 -6.35 27.50
C LEU A 224 20.50 -6.20 28.69
N THR A 225 21.07 -6.11 29.88
CA THR A 225 20.35 -5.60 31.07
C THR A 225 19.98 -4.15 30.78
N HIS A 226 18.73 -3.85 31.03
CA HIS A 226 18.13 -2.53 30.94
C HIS A 226 18.90 -1.47 31.70
#